data_c316cad9aa939270eee0f25944dba9af
#
_entry.id   c316cad9aa939270eee0f25944dba9af
#
_cell.length_a   1.000
_cell.length_b   1.000
_cell.length_c   1.000
_cell.angle_alpha   90.00
_cell.angle_beta   90.00
_cell.angle_gamma   90.00
#
_symmetry.space_group_name_H-M   'P 1'
#
loop_
_entity.id
_entity.type
_entity.pdbx_description
1 polymer ?
#
loop_
_entity_poly.entity_id
_entity_poly.type
_entity_poly.pdbx_seq_one_letter_code
_entity_poly.pdbx_strand_id
1 'polypeptide(L)'
;MTRAGCELLEVGTTNRTRLSDFSKVTDESAMLLKIHPSNFQIQGFTEQVSASELADLGTESGLPTCFDLGSGTIVDLTKFGLPRETTAQEVLSSGIDLITFSADKLLGGIQAGVIAGRKDLIDSIKQNPMKRALRADRITLVILESVLKLYDPPNDLEKNLPILRALTKPMAQLEQCAGQLTNAFPSAFEVKTIKTRAEIGSGAMPGEGIPSLSLRITHPKKDANKILRELRELPIPV
;
A
#
# COMPACT_ATOMS: atom_id res chain seq x y z
N MET A 1 -4.99 -16.09 9.80
CA MET A 1 -4.40 -17.37 9.37
C MET A 1 -5.01 -18.55 10.11
N THR A 2 -5.04 -18.59 11.42
CA THR A 2 -5.62 -19.71 12.22
C THR A 2 -7.05 -20.08 11.78
N ARG A 3 -7.94 -19.10 11.53
CA ARG A 3 -9.29 -19.35 10.99
C ARG A 3 -9.31 -19.98 9.59
N ALA A 4 -8.22 -19.89 8.85
CA ALA A 4 -8.06 -20.53 7.55
C ALA A 4 -7.46 -21.96 7.67
N GLY A 5 -7.31 -22.47 8.88
CA GLY A 5 -6.75 -23.80 9.14
C GLY A 5 -5.23 -23.87 9.15
N CYS A 6 -4.54 -22.71 9.20
CA CYS A 6 -3.09 -22.67 9.32
C CYS A 6 -2.67 -22.52 10.77
N GLU A 7 -1.65 -23.24 11.18
CA GLU A 7 -0.91 -22.96 12.40
C GLU A 7 0.16 -21.91 12.12
N LEU A 8 0.24 -20.88 12.97
CA LEU A 8 1.18 -19.77 12.80
C LEU A 8 2.33 -19.94 13.78
N LEU A 9 3.53 -20.12 13.27
CA LEU A 9 4.79 -20.09 14.02
C LEU A 9 5.41 -18.70 13.87
N GLU A 10 5.26 -17.86 14.88
CA GLU A 10 5.86 -16.53 14.90
C GLU A 10 7.33 -16.59 15.30
N VAL A 11 8.21 -15.96 14.52
CA VAL A 11 9.66 -15.99 14.72
C VAL A 11 10.23 -14.57 14.89
N GLY A 12 11.26 -14.46 15.74
CA GLY A 12 11.88 -13.18 16.07
C GLY A 12 11.01 -12.28 16.93
N THR A 13 11.23 -10.97 16.83
CA THR A 13 10.48 -9.93 17.53
C THR A 13 10.10 -8.81 16.58
N THR A 14 9.18 -7.93 16.99
CA THR A 14 8.69 -6.81 16.16
C THR A 14 9.81 -5.94 15.59
N ASN A 15 10.88 -5.67 16.36
CA ASN A 15 12.00 -4.84 15.95
C ASN A 15 13.25 -5.64 15.52
N ARG A 16 13.29 -6.95 15.78
CA ARG A 16 14.44 -7.80 15.47
C ARG A 16 14.00 -9.18 15.03
N THR A 17 14.23 -9.48 13.77
CA THR A 17 14.02 -10.81 13.20
C THR A 17 15.25 -11.17 12.37
N ARG A 18 15.89 -12.28 12.68
CA ARG A 18 17.10 -12.77 12.04
C ARG A 18 16.80 -14.00 11.21
N LEU A 19 17.67 -14.27 10.23
CA LEU A 19 17.58 -15.49 9.44
C LEU A 19 17.61 -16.74 10.33
N SER A 20 18.43 -16.72 11.40
CA SER A 20 18.51 -17.81 12.38
C SER A 20 17.21 -18.07 13.14
N ASP A 21 16.30 -17.10 13.21
CA ASP A 21 15.00 -17.31 13.86
C ASP A 21 14.07 -18.11 12.94
N PHE A 22 14.12 -17.87 11.64
CA PHE A 22 13.43 -18.68 10.63
C PHE A 22 14.01 -20.09 10.54
N SER A 23 15.34 -20.24 10.49
CA SER A 23 15.99 -21.54 10.30
C SER A 23 15.73 -22.53 11.44
N LYS A 24 15.41 -22.07 12.65
CA LYS A 24 15.06 -22.95 13.79
C LYS A 24 13.74 -23.68 13.63
N VAL A 25 12.85 -23.20 12.76
CA VAL A 25 11.48 -23.71 12.62
C VAL A 25 11.20 -24.30 11.23
N THR A 26 12.22 -24.43 10.37
CA THR A 26 12.05 -24.95 9.00
C THR A 26 11.47 -26.36 8.99
N ASP A 27 11.93 -27.25 9.89
CA ASP A 27 11.49 -28.65 9.97
C ASP A 27 10.00 -28.80 10.36
N GLU A 28 9.42 -27.77 11.00
CA GLU A 28 8.04 -27.74 11.45
C GLU A 28 7.14 -26.89 10.54
N SER A 29 7.72 -26.26 9.51
CA SER A 29 7.04 -25.29 8.66
C SER A 29 6.65 -25.89 7.31
N ALA A 30 5.51 -25.43 6.77
CA ALA A 30 5.08 -25.73 5.41
C ALA A 30 5.38 -24.59 4.42
N MET A 31 5.67 -23.40 4.93
CA MET A 31 5.98 -22.20 4.13
C MET A 31 6.65 -21.14 5.01
N LEU A 32 7.58 -20.41 4.45
CA LEU A 32 8.19 -19.24 5.09
C LEU A 32 7.47 -17.98 4.61
N LEU A 33 6.89 -17.21 5.55
CA LEU A 33 6.14 -15.98 5.24
C LEU A 33 6.82 -14.77 5.85
N LYS A 34 7.08 -13.76 5.02
CA LYS A 34 7.48 -12.43 5.49
C LYS A 34 6.37 -11.43 5.15
N ILE A 35 6.04 -10.58 6.12
CA ILE A 35 5.08 -9.48 5.94
C ILE A 35 5.85 -8.16 5.95
N HIS A 36 5.70 -7.36 4.89
CA HIS A 36 6.26 -6.03 4.80
C HIS A 36 5.45 -5.05 5.66
N PRO A 37 6.10 -4.23 6.52
CA PRO A 37 5.40 -3.24 7.33
C PRO A 37 4.98 -2.03 6.48
N SER A 38 3.96 -2.20 5.64
CA SER A 38 3.52 -1.18 4.68
C SER A 38 2.82 0.03 5.33
N ASN A 39 2.37 -0.07 6.58
CA ASN A 39 1.56 0.94 7.26
C ASN A 39 2.16 1.48 8.57
N PHE A 40 3.36 1.05 8.93
CA PHE A 40 4.11 1.56 10.07
C PHE A 40 5.61 1.47 9.81
N GLN A 41 6.38 2.26 10.54
CA GLN A 41 7.84 2.22 10.48
C GLN A 41 8.39 1.99 11.89
N ILE A 42 9.31 1.02 12.02
CA ILE A 42 10.01 0.77 13.26
C ILE A 42 11.35 1.50 13.20
N GLN A 43 11.61 2.35 14.17
CA GLN A 43 12.84 3.13 14.28
C GLN A 43 13.70 2.65 15.46
N GLY A 44 15.01 2.82 15.35
CA GLY A 44 15.97 2.46 16.39
C GLY A 44 16.79 1.21 16.02
N PHE A 45 17.06 0.36 16.99
CA PHE A 45 17.84 -0.88 16.78
C PHE A 45 16.97 -1.95 16.11
N THR A 46 16.87 -1.92 14.80
CA THR A 46 16.09 -2.86 14.00
C THR A 46 16.98 -3.79 13.21
N GLU A 47 16.49 -5.02 13.03
CA GLU A 47 17.12 -6.03 12.17
C GLU A 47 16.02 -6.81 11.46
N GLN A 48 16.12 -6.96 10.14
CA GLN A 48 15.11 -7.64 9.32
C GLN A 48 15.79 -8.56 8.33
N VAL A 49 15.20 -9.72 8.09
CA VAL A 49 15.60 -10.63 7.03
C VAL A 49 15.23 -10.02 5.68
N SER A 50 16.16 -9.96 4.74
CA SER A 50 15.88 -9.52 3.36
C SER A 50 15.05 -10.55 2.60
N ALA A 51 14.50 -10.15 1.45
CA ALA A 51 13.77 -11.07 0.58
C ALA A 51 14.71 -12.16 0.01
N SER A 52 15.95 -11.79 -0.35
CA SER A 52 16.94 -12.75 -0.86
C SER A 52 17.36 -13.77 0.20
N GLU A 53 17.68 -13.34 1.42
CA GLU A 53 18.02 -14.27 2.50
C GLU A 53 16.90 -15.28 2.79
N LEU A 54 15.63 -14.81 2.75
CA LEU A 54 14.47 -15.69 2.95
C LEU A 54 14.30 -16.68 1.78
N ALA A 55 14.53 -16.23 0.54
CA ALA A 55 14.48 -17.06 -0.65
C ALA A 55 15.56 -18.15 -0.65
N ASP A 56 16.79 -17.79 -0.26
CA ASP A 56 17.90 -18.73 -0.13
C ASP A 56 17.58 -19.79 0.93
N LEU A 57 17.11 -19.40 2.10
CA LEU A 57 16.69 -20.33 3.16
C LEU A 57 15.54 -21.25 2.69
N GLY A 58 14.56 -20.70 1.96
CA GLY A 58 13.46 -21.49 1.38
C GLY A 58 13.97 -22.56 0.40
N THR A 59 14.93 -22.19 -0.43
CA THR A 59 15.59 -23.11 -1.38
C THR A 59 16.37 -24.20 -0.64
N GLU A 60 17.17 -23.84 0.38
CA GLU A 60 17.96 -24.78 1.17
C GLU A 60 17.09 -25.77 1.96
N SER A 61 15.97 -25.31 2.50
CA SER A 61 15.04 -26.14 3.29
C SER A 61 13.94 -26.82 2.47
N GLY A 62 13.87 -26.53 1.17
CA GLY A 62 12.83 -27.07 0.29
C GLY A 62 11.43 -26.53 0.59
N LEU A 63 11.33 -25.37 1.24
CA LEU A 63 10.06 -24.73 1.62
C LEU A 63 9.71 -23.59 0.67
N PRO A 64 8.43 -23.47 0.25
CA PRO A 64 7.99 -22.32 -0.51
C PRO A 64 8.08 -21.05 0.36
N THR A 65 8.42 -19.94 -0.31
CA THR A 65 8.53 -18.62 0.32
C THR A 65 7.41 -17.71 -0.15
N CYS A 66 6.86 -16.91 0.76
CA CYS A 66 5.84 -15.93 0.47
C CYS A 66 6.20 -14.57 1.07
N PHE A 67 6.00 -13.50 0.31
CA PHE A 67 6.23 -12.14 0.77
C PHE A 67 4.95 -11.32 0.61
N ASP A 68 4.35 -10.89 1.72
CA ASP A 68 3.20 -9.99 1.70
C ASP A 68 3.69 -8.54 1.66
N LEU A 69 3.51 -7.88 0.52
CA LEU A 69 3.87 -6.48 0.29
C LEU A 69 2.86 -5.50 0.90
N GLY A 70 1.66 -5.95 1.18
CA GLY A 70 0.58 -5.12 1.70
C GLY A 70 0.11 -4.04 0.72
N SER A 71 0.89 -2.99 0.50
CA SER A 71 0.52 -1.86 -0.37
C SER A 71 0.67 -2.13 -1.87
N GLY A 72 1.63 -2.95 -2.27
CA GLY A 72 1.87 -3.40 -3.64
C GLY A 72 2.05 -2.31 -4.69
N THR A 73 3.30 -2.00 -5.05
CA THR A 73 3.60 -1.22 -6.25
C THR A 73 4.31 -2.08 -7.28
N ILE A 74 4.09 -1.80 -8.57
CA ILE A 74 4.77 -2.45 -9.69
C ILE A 74 5.67 -1.48 -10.46
N VAL A 75 5.86 -0.27 -9.95
CA VAL A 75 6.79 0.73 -10.49
C VAL A 75 7.60 1.36 -9.38
N ASP A 76 8.83 1.75 -9.70
CA ASP A 76 9.69 2.52 -8.82
C ASP A 76 9.13 3.95 -8.67
N LEU A 77 8.58 4.25 -7.49
CA LEU A 77 7.94 5.53 -7.18
C LEU A 77 8.94 6.68 -7.09
N THR A 78 10.23 6.41 -6.91
CA THR A 78 11.27 7.47 -6.88
C THR A 78 11.38 8.21 -8.22
N LYS A 79 11.02 7.56 -9.33
CA LYS A 79 10.94 8.17 -10.66
C LYS A 79 9.95 9.32 -10.74
N PHE A 80 9.01 9.38 -9.82
CA PHE A 80 7.97 10.39 -9.70
C PHE A 80 8.20 11.35 -8.52
N GLY A 81 9.41 11.34 -7.93
CA GLY A 81 9.75 12.19 -6.78
C GLY A 81 9.09 11.77 -5.46
N LEU A 82 8.54 10.55 -5.40
CA LEU A 82 7.94 9.98 -4.21
C LEU A 82 8.98 9.16 -3.41
N PRO A 83 8.74 8.90 -2.13
CA PRO A 83 9.58 8.00 -1.33
C PRO A 83 9.71 6.62 -1.98
N ARG A 84 10.81 5.92 -1.67
CA ARG A 84 11.03 4.56 -2.16
C ARG A 84 10.08 3.59 -1.49
N GLU A 85 9.49 2.72 -2.30
CA GLU A 85 8.72 1.55 -1.86
C GLU A 85 9.20 0.31 -2.60
N THR A 86 9.19 -0.84 -1.93
CA THR A 86 9.60 -2.11 -2.54
C THR A 86 8.59 -2.54 -3.59
N THR A 87 9.07 -2.82 -4.80
CA THR A 87 8.19 -3.26 -5.90
C THR A 87 7.98 -4.77 -5.90
N ALA A 88 6.86 -5.19 -6.48
CA ALA A 88 6.55 -6.60 -6.69
C ALA A 88 7.65 -7.33 -7.50
N GLN A 89 8.19 -6.66 -8.52
CA GLN A 89 9.26 -7.20 -9.38
C GLN A 89 10.57 -7.38 -8.62
N GLU A 90 10.94 -6.43 -7.75
CA GLU A 90 12.16 -6.56 -6.93
C GLU A 90 12.09 -7.79 -6.02
N VAL A 91 10.95 -8.01 -5.36
CA VAL A 91 10.77 -9.16 -4.48
C VAL A 91 10.80 -10.48 -5.25
N LEU A 92 10.10 -10.57 -6.37
CA LEU A 92 10.15 -11.79 -7.21
C LEU A 92 11.54 -12.03 -7.77
N SER A 93 12.26 -10.98 -8.18
CA SER A 93 13.63 -11.09 -8.68
C SER A 93 14.65 -11.52 -7.62
N SER A 94 14.33 -11.38 -6.34
CA SER A 94 15.18 -11.88 -5.25
C SER A 94 15.02 -13.38 -4.98
N GLY A 95 14.17 -14.09 -5.73
CA GLY A 95 13.96 -15.53 -5.61
C GLY A 95 12.77 -15.95 -4.75
N ILE A 96 11.99 -15.03 -4.23
CA ILE A 96 10.75 -15.33 -3.51
C ILE A 96 9.75 -16.01 -4.45
N ASP A 97 9.13 -17.10 -3.99
CA ASP A 97 8.21 -17.91 -4.79
C ASP A 97 6.86 -17.25 -5.02
N LEU A 98 6.30 -16.61 -4.00
CA LEU A 98 4.99 -15.97 -4.04
C LEU A 98 5.03 -14.58 -3.42
N ILE A 99 4.30 -13.66 -4.00
CA ILE A 99 4.00 -12.34 -3.40
C ILE A 99 2.49 -12.18 -3.27
N THR A 100 2.09 -11.41 -2.24
CA THR A 100 0.70 -10.96 -2.07
C THR A 100 0.65 -9.45 -1.86
N PHE A 101 -0.39 -8.79 -2.36
CA PHE A 101 -0.62 -7.38 -2.14
C PHE A 101 -2.05 -6.96 -2.46
N SER A 102 -2.44 -5.76 -1.99
CA SER A 102 -3.74 -5.15 -2.26
C SER A 102 -3.70 -4.33 -3.55
N ALA A 103 -4.68 -4.53 -4.44
CA ALA A 103 -4.76 -3.83 -5.71
C ALA A 103 -5.31 -2.39 -5.59
N ASP A 104 -6.03 -2.08 -4.52
CA ASP A 104 -6.70 -0.80 -4.27
C ASP A 104 -5.83 0.25 -3.54
N LYS A 105 -4.57 -0.07 -3.29
CA LYS A 105 -3.59 0.83 -2.68
C LYS A 105 -2.69 1.46 -3.75
N LEU A 106 -1.37 1.30 -3.66
CA LEU A 106 -0.40 1.93 -4.58
C LEU A 106 -0.53 1.48 -6.04
N LEU A 107 -1.07 0.28 -6.30
CA LEU A 107 -1.42 -0.13 -7.66
C LEU A 107 -2.50 0.78 -8.29
N GLY A 108 -3.34 1.42 -7.47
CA GLY A 108 -4.39 2.33 -7.93
C GLY A 108 -5.58 1.65 -8.60
N GLY A 109 -5.77 0.36 -8.33
CA GLY A 109 -6.85 -0.45 -8.86
C GLY A 109 -8.10 -0.48 -7.97
N ILE A 110 -8.93 -1.48 -8.21
CA ILE A 110 -10.12 -1.78 -7.41
C ILE A 110 -9.75 -2.68 -6.23
N GLN A 111 -10.60 -2.72 -5.20
CA GLN A 111 -10.40 -3.62 -4.05
C GLN A 111 -10.34 -5.09 -4.49
N ALA A 112 -9.14 -5.64 -4.43
CA ALA A 112 -8.85 -7.04 -4.69
C ALA A 112 -7.50 -7.42 -4.06
N GLY A 113 -7.36 -8.68 -3.67
CA GLY A 113 -6.07 -9.27 -3.33
C GLY A 113 -5.41 -9.87 -4.58
N VAL A 114 -4.14 -9.58 -4.76
CA VAL A 114 -3.33 -10.15 -5.83
C VAL A 114 -2.37 -11.19 -5.24
N ILE A 115 -2.25 -12.34 -5.89
CA ILE A 115 -1.24 -13.36 -5.63
C ILE A 115 -0.48 -13.57 -6.94
N ALA A 116 0.82 -13.38 -6.92
CA ALA A 116 1.68 -13.60 -8.09
C ALA A 116 2.94 -14.38 -7.71
N GLY A 117 3.53 -15.07 -8.68
CA GLY A 117 4.77 -15.82 -8.45
C GLY A 117 4.84 -17.13 -9.22
N ARG A 118 5.48 -18.11 -8.65
CA ARG A 118 5.82 -19.40 -9.27
C ARG A 118 4.57 -20.16 -9.73
N LYS A 119 4.59 -20.55 -11.00
CA LYS A 119 3.41 -21.08 -11.70
C LYS A 119 2.80 -22.31 -11.04
N ASP A 120 3.62 -23.26 -10.59
CA ASP A 120 3.16 -24.51 -9.95
C ASP A 120 2.40 -24.25 -8.65
N LEU A 121 2.86 -23.28 -7.83
CA LEU A 121 2.18 -22.86 -6.61
C LEU A 121 0.87 -22.13 -6.93
N ILE A 122 0.87 -21.24 -7.92
CA ILE A 122 -0.34 -20.57 -8.38
C ILE A 122 -1.36 -21.57 -8.92
N ASP A 123 -0.94 -22.57 -9.67
CA ASP A 123 -1.83 -23.61 -10.19
C ASP A 123 -2.42 -24.47 -9.06
N SER A 124 -1.63 -24.77 -8.01
CA SER A 124 -2.12 -25.44 -6.79
C SER A 124 -3.16 -24.59 -6.06
N ILE A 125 -2.92 -23.29 -5.87
CA ILE A 125 -3.88 -22.34 -5.25
C ILE A 125 -5.18 -22.31 -6.07
N LYS A 126 -5.11 -22.32 -7.40
CA LYS A 126 -6.29 -22.31 -8.27
C LYS A 126 -7.16 -23.56 -8.15
N GLN A 127 -6.60 -24.70 -7.72
CA GLN A 127 -7.34 -25.95 -7.49
C GLN A 127 -8.06 -25.97 -6.15
N ASN A 128 -7.71 -25.09 -5.20
CA ASN A 128 -8.35 -25.04 -3.89
C ASN A 128 -9.85 -24.68 -4.02
N PRO A 129 -10.76 -25.46 -3.40
CA PRO A 129 -12.21 -25.18 -3.46
C PRO A 129 -12.59 -23.77 -2.95
N MET A 130 -11.84 -23.19 -2.01
CA MET A 130 -12.06 -21.83 -1.52
C MET A 130 -11.96 -20.77 -2.61
N LYS A 131 -11.22 -21.03 -3.71
CA LYS A 131 -11.18 -20.13 -4.87
C LYS A 131 -12.58 -19.79 -5.36
N ARG A 132 -13.52 -20.72 -5.30
CA ARG A 132 -14.91 -20.49 -5.73
C ARG A 132 -15.59 -19.38 -4.93
N ALA A 133 -15.32 -19.32 -3.63
CA ALA A 133 -15.88 -18.31 -2.73
C ALA A 133 -15.12 -16.97 -2.79
N LEU A 134 -13.80 -17.02 -3.00
CA LEU A 134 -12.90 -15.85 -2.91
C LEU A 134 -12.58 -15.21 -4.27
N ARG A 135 -13.02 -15.77 -5.38
CA ARG A 135 -12.70 -15.23 -6.71
C ARG A 135 -13.31 -13.84 -6.91
N ALA A 136 -12.54 -12.95 -7.52
CA ALA A 136 -13.06 -11.69 -8.02
C ALA A 136 -14.14 -11.91 -9.08
N ASP A 137 -15.15 -11.04 -9.10
CA ASP A 137 -16.17 -11.02 -10.14
C ASP A 137 -15.64 -10.44 -11.46
N ARG A 138 -16.47 -10.52 -12.52
CA ARG A 138 -16.07 -10.09 -13.85
C ARG A 138 -15.81 -8.58 -13.94
N ILE A 139 -16.56 -7.76 -13.21
CA ILE A 139 -16.42 -6.31 -13.23
C ILE A 139 -15.09 -5.93 -12.59
N THR A 140 -14.78 -6.51 -11.43
CA THR A 140 -13.49 -6.34 -10.75
C THR A 140 -12.32 -6.69 -11.67
N LEU A 141 -12.40 -7.81 -12.41
CA LEU A 141 -11.33 -8.21 -13.33
C LEU A 141 -11.16 -7.23 -14.50
N VAL A 142 -12.26 -6.74 -15.09
CA VAL A 142 -12.21 -5.77 -16.21
C VAL A 142 -11.61 -4.44 -15.74
N ILE A 143 -12.00 -3.96 -14.56
CA ILE A 143 -11.45 -2.72 -14.00
C ILE A 143 -9.95 -2.89 -13.71
N LEU A 144 -9.56 -4.00 -13.07
CA LEU A 144 -8.16 -4.28 -12.77
C LEU A 144 -7.32 -4.39 -14.03
N GLU A 145 -7.82 -5.09 -15.07
CA GLU A 145 -7.16 -5.17 -16.39
C GLU A 145 -6.96 -3.76 -17.00
N SER A 146 -7.99 -2.91 -16.91
CA SER A 146 -7.91 -1.54 -17.42
C SER A 146 -6.85 -0.71 -16.69
N VAL A 147 -6.73 -0.87 -15.38
CA VAL A 147 -5.68 -0.22 -14.59
C VAL A 147 -4.30 -0.77 -14.94
N LEU A 148 -4.14 -2.09 -15.04
CA LEU A 148 -2.86 -2.70 -15.41
C LEU A 148 -2.37 -2.25 -16.79
N LYS A 149 -3.27 -2.04 -17.75
CA LYS A 149 -2.92 -1.48 -19.07
C LYS A 149 -2.37 -0.06 -19.03
N LEU A 150 -2.63 0.71 -17.97
CA LEU A 150 -2.02 2.04 -17.82
C LEU A 150 -0.51 1.95 -17.56
N TYR A 151 -0.04 0.84 -17.03
CA TYR A 151 1.38 0.58 -16.76
C TYR A 151 2.18 0.20 -18.01
N ASP A 152 1.51 -0.12 -19.13
CA ASP A 152 2.17 -0.46 -20.38
C ASP A 152 2.66 0.81 -21.12
N PRO A 153 3.92 0.85 -21.60
CA PRO A 153 4.38 1.95 -22.44
C PRO A 153 3.58 2.02 -23.76
N PRO A 154 3.33 3.19 -24.33
CA PRO A 154 3.89 4.51 -23.98
C PRO A 154 3.03 5.37 -23.05
N ASN A 155 2.19 4.78 -22.20
CA ASN A 155 1.28 5.53 -21.34
C ASN A 155 2.04 6.46 -20.37
N ASP A 156 1.52 7.67 -20.21
CA ASP A 156 1.96 8.60 -19.17
C ASP A 156 1.28 8.23 -17.85
N LEU A 157 1.95 7.39 -17.08
CA LEU A 157 1.39 6.83 -15.86
C LEU A 157 1.05 7.92 -14.83
N GLU A 158 1.88 8.95 -14.71
CA GLU A 158 1.67 10.06 -13.77
C GLU A 158 0.37 10.83 -14.06
N LYS A 159 0.00 10.97 -15.33
CA LYS A 159 -1.25 11.63 -15.73
C LYS A 159 -2.45 10.69 -15.71
N ASN A 160 -2.26 9.44 -16.10
CA ASN A 160 -3.36 8.52 -16.37
C ASN A 160 -3.78 7.73 -15.14
N LEU A 161 -2.86 7.44 -14.20
CA LEU A 161 -3.19 6.72 -12.96
C LEU A 161 -3.67 7.70 -11.88
N PRO A 162 -4.94 7.63 -11.44
CA PRO A 162 -5.51 8.63 -10.52
C PRO A 162 -4.74 8.79 -9.21
N ILE A 163 -4.29 7.68 -8.61
CA ILE A 163 -3.53 7.72 -7.37
C ILE A 163 -2.20 8.44 -7.55
N LEU A 164 -1.44 8.12 -8.60
CA LEU A 164 -0.15 8.72 -8.86
C LEU A 164 -0.31 10.21 -9.20
N ARG A 165 -1.28 10.57 -10.04
CA ARG A 165 -1.62 11.97 -10.34
C ARG A 165 -1.97 12.78 -9.09
N ALA A 166 -2.62 12.16 -8.10
CA ALA A 166 -2.93 12.84 -6.84
C ALA A 166 -1.67 13.05 -5.98
N LEU A 167 -0.79 12.04 -5.91
CA LEU A 167 0.43 12.07 -5.11
C LEU A 167 1.51 12.99 -5.68
N THR A 168 1.54 13.19 -7.01
CA THR A 168 2.54 14.02 -7.73
C THR A 168 2.04 15.42 -8.06
N LYS A 169 0.85 15.81 -7.55
CA LYS A 169 0.26 17.11 -7.87
C LYS A 169 1.22 18.26 -7.54
N PRO A 170 1.58 19.14 -8.52
CA PRO A 170 2.50 20.24 -8.29
C PRO A 170 1.99 21.20 -7.22
N MET A 171 2.89 21.72 -6.38
CA MET A 171 2.55 22.67 -5.31
C MET A 171 1.78 23.89 -5.81
N ALA A 172 2.14 24.43 -7.01
CA ALA A 172 1.43 25.54 -7.63
C ALA A 172 -0.07 25.25 -7.89
N GLN A 173 -0.41 23.99 -8.25
CA GLN A 173 -1.81 23.60 -8.42
C GLN A 173 -2.52 23.49 -7.06
N LEU A 174 -1.82 23.02 -6.03
CA LEU A 174 -2.37 22.99 -4.66
C LEU A 174 -2.64 24.41 -4.16
N GLU A 175 -1.73 25.34 -4.40
CA GLU A 175 -1.88 26.77 -4.06
C GLU A 175 -3.07 27.39 -4.78
N GLN A 176 -3.24 27.12 -6.07
CA GLN A 176 -4.39 27.59 -6.84
C GLN A 176 -5.71 27.03 -6.27
N CYS A 177 -5.78 25.73 -5.98
CA CYS A 177 -6.95 25.10 -5.36
C CYS A 177 -7.24 25.70 -3.97
N ALA A 178 -6.21 25.88 -3.16
CA ALA A 178 -6.35 26.48 -1.81
C ALA A 178 -6.89 27.90 -1.91
N GLY A 179 -6.41 28.73 -2.84
CA GLY A 179 -6.90 30.07 -3.09
C GLY A 179 -8.39 30.08 -3.52
N GLN A 180 -8.78 29.21 -4.43
CA GLN A 180 -10.17 29.09 -4.86
C GLN A 180 -11.10 28.71 -3.70
N LEU A 181 -10.68 27.69 -2.91
CA LEU A 181 -11.46 27.26 -1.74
C LEU A 181 -11.55 28.35 -0.67
N THR A 182 -10.44 29.02 -0.36
CA THR A 182 -10.42 30.13 0.62
C THR A 182 -11.40 31.24 0.23
N ASN A 183 -11.46 31.60 -1.06
CA ASN A 183 -12.36 32.63 -1.58
C ASN A 183 -13.84 32.20 -1.61
N ALA A 184 -14.12 30.90 -1.60
CA ALA A 184 -15.48 30.36 -1.60
C ALA A 184 -16.13 30.34 -0.21
N PHE A 185 -15.33 30.44 0.88
CA PHE A 185 -15.89 30.46 2.23
C PHE A 185 -16.61 31.78 2.53
N PRO A 186 -17.74 31.74 3.23
CA PRO A 186 -18.42 32.96 3.71
C PRO A 186 -17.51 33.77 4.61
N SER A 187 -17.65 35.11 4.57
CA SER A 187 -16.83 36.08 5.34
C SER A 187 -16.81 35.90 6.85
N ALA A 188 -17.79 35.16 7.38
CA ALA A 188 -17.84 34.78 8.79
C ALA A 188 -16.76 33.77 9.22
N PHE A 189 -16.14 33.08 8.26
CA PHE A 189 -15.05 32.14 8.51
C PHE A 189 -13.70 32.79 8.26
N GLU A 190 -12.76 32.54 9.15
CA GLU A 190 -11.37 32.83 8.90
C GLU A 190 -10.70 31.58 8.34
N VAL A 191 -10.22 31.65 7.10
CA VAL A 191 -9.59 30.54 6.38
C VAL A 191 -8.16 30.92 6.06
N LYS A 192 -7.20 30.09 6.53
CA LYS A 192 -5.77 30.29 6.28
C LYS A 192 -5.16 29.06 5.65
N THR A 193 -4.44 29.23 4.55
CA THR A 193 -3.61 28.19 3.97
C THR A 193 -2.36 27.99 4.81
N ILE A 194 -2.06 26.75 5.18
CA ILE A 194 -0.87 26.35 5.92
C ILE A 194 -0.12 25.26 5.17
N LYS A 195 1.22 25.33 5.18
CA LYS A 195 2.07 24.27 4.65
C LYS A 195 2.01 23.07 5.58
N THR A 196 1.74 21.91 5.02
CA THR A 196 1.66 20.64 5.72
C THR A 196 2.37 19.54 4.95
N ARG A 197 2.43 18.36 5.53
CA ARG A 197 2.81 17.13 4.82
C ARG A 197 1.60 16.21 4.78
N ALA A 198 1.29 15.67 3.61
CA ALA A 198 0.22 14.70 3.45
C ALA A 198 0.79 13.29 3.59
N GLU A 199 0.07 12.43 4.29
CA GLU A 199 0.39 11.01 4.36
C GLU A 199 -0.17 10.29 3.13
N ILE A 200 0.55 9.27 2.66
CA ILE A 200 0.16 8.48 1.48
C ILE A 200 -0.83 7.40 1.90
N GLY A 201 -1.97 7.80 2.41
CA GLY A 201 -3.09 6.92 2.71
C GLY A 201 -2.83 5.85 3.78
N SER A 202 -3.89 5.24 4.29
CA SER A 202 -3.82 4.14 5.24
C SER A 202 -3.21 2.89 4.59
N GLY A 203 -2.13 2.39 5.17
CA GLY A 203 -1.51 1.13 4.77
C GLY A 203 -0.51 1.23 3.63
N ALA A 204 0.02 2.44 3.33
CA ALA A 204 1.09 2.62 2.36
C ALA A 204 2.08 3.71 2.80
N MET A 205 3.37 3.42 2.69
CA MET A 205 4.50 4.34 2.84
C MET A 205 4.47 5.19 4.13
N PRO A 206 4.58 4.58 5.31
CA PRO A 206 4.62 5.30 6.57
C PRO A 206 5.90 6.14 6.68
N GLY A 207 5.81 7.29 7.33
CA GLY A 207 6.98 8.08 7.71
C GLY A 207 7.01 9.47 7.07
N GLU A 208 7.81 9.69 6.04
CA GLU A 208 7.97 11.00 5.42
C GLU A 208 6.80 11.33 4.47
N GLY A 209 5.77 12.02 4.97
CA GLY A 209 4.69 12.53 4.10
C GLY A 209 5.22 13.41 2.96
N ILE A 210 4.43 13.60 1.91
CA ILE A 210 4.73 14.49 0.78
C ILE A 210 4.37 15.94 1.11
N PRO A 211 5.10 16.94 0.56
CA PRO A 211 4.73 18.35 0.74
C PRO A 211 3.30 18.63 0.28
N SER A 212 2.52 19.32 1.09
CA SER A 212 1.11 19.59 0.82
C SER A 212 0.65 20.90 1.47
N LEU A 213 -0.61 21.25 1.24
CA LEU A 213 -1.28 22.39 1.86
C LEU A 213 -2.54 21.93 2.56
N SER A 214 -2.84 22.58 3.69
CA SER A 214 -4.11 22.44 4.39
C SER A 214 -4.78 23.79 4.58
N LEU A 215 -6.09 23.79 4.66
CA LEU A 215 -6.87 24.97 5.04
C LEU A 215 -7.21 24.89 6.54
N ARG A 216 -6.72 25.85 7.32
CA ARG A 216 -7.15 26.03 8.71
C ARG A 216 -8.38 26.93 8.73
N ILE A 217 -9.50 26.37 9.15
CA ILE A 217 -10.79 27.05 9.16
C ILE A 217 -11.20 27.33 10.59
N THR A 218 -11.48 28.59 10.91
CA THR A 218 -11.97 29.02 12.22
C THR A 218 -13.18 29.91 12.08
N HIS A 219 -14.01 29.98 13.15
CA HIS A 219 -15.21 30.80 13.20
C HIS A 219 -15.42 31.34 14.64
N PRO A 220 -15.78 32.61 14.84
CA PRO A 220 -15.87 33.21 16.18
C PRO A 220 -16.97 32.61 17.08
N LYS A 221 -17.96 31.95 16.50
CA LYS A 221 -19.14 31.40 17.22
C LYS A 221 -19.33 29.88 17.05
N LYS A 222 -18.41 29.20 16.36
CA LYS A 222 -18.53 27.74 16.11
C LYS A 222 -17.21 27.09 16.50
N ASP A 223 -17.28 26.00 17.23
CA ASP A 223 -16.15 25.14 17.49
C ASP A 223 -15.85 24.22 16.31
N ALA A 224 -14.71 23.53 16.37
CA ALA A 224 -14.27 22.62 15.30
C ALA A 224 -15.28 21.49 15.02
N ASN A 225 -15.93 20.94 16.06
CA ASN A 225 -16.91 19.85 15.90
C ASN A 225 -18.17 20.32 15.16
N LYS A 226 -18.61 21.54 15.45
CA LYS A 226 -19.75 22.14 14.77
C LYS A 226 -19.45 22.43 13.31
N ILE A 227 -18.26 22.98 13.02
CA ILE A 227 -17.80 23.22 11.64
C ILE A 227 -17.73 21.89 10.88
N LEU A 228 -17.10 20.86 11.46
CA LEU A 228 -16.98 19.53 10.85
C LEU A 228 -18.36 18.90 10.55
N ARG A 229 -19.32 19.06 11.46
CA ARG A 229 -20.68 18.55 11.25
C ARG A 229 -21.35 19.26 10.08
N GLU A 230 -21.27 20.59 10.02
CA GLU A 230 -21.84 21.38 8.91
C GLU A 230 -21.21 21.02 7.56
N LEU A 231 -19.89 20.78 7.51
CA LEU A 231 -19.20 20.35 6.30
C LEU A 231 -19.66 18.94 5.83
N ARG A 232 -19.93 18.02 6.78
CA ARG A 232 -20.46 16.69 6.48
C ARG A 232 -21.93 16.69 6.03
N GLU A 233 -22.70 17.72 6.39
CA GLU A 233 -24.11 17.90 6.00
C GLU A 233 -24.28 18.57 4.64
N LEU A 234 -23.18 19.00 3.99
CA LEU A 234 -23.24 19.54 2.63
C LEU A 234 -23.75 18.49 1.63
N PRO A 235 -24.36 18.91 0.49
CA PRO A 235 -24.75 18.00 -0.58
C PRO A 235 -23.61 17.10 -1.09
N ILE A 236 -22.39 17.61 -1.04
CA ILE A 236 -21.16 16.86 -1.23
C ILE A 236 -20.38 16.98 0.08
N PRO A 237 -20.41 15.97 0.95
CA PRO A 237 -19.71 15.99 2.23
C PRO A 237 -18.19 16.14 2.08
N VAL A 238 -17.60 16.89 3.01
CA VAL A 238 -16.15 17.09 3.10
C VAL A 238 -15.62 16.49 4.41
#